data_2eaec47bbfc845dd0534fd3584e73c1f
#
_entry.id   2eaec47bbfc845dd0534fd3584e73c1f
#
_cell.length_a   1.000
_cell.length_b   1.000
_cell.length_c   1.000
_cell.angle_alpha   90.00
_cell.angle_beta   90.00
_cell.angle_gamma   90.00
#
_symmetry.space_group_name_H-M   'P 1'
#
loop_
_entity.id
_entity.type
_entity.pdbx_description
1 polymer ?
#
loop_
_entity_poly.entity_id
_entity_poly.type
_entity_poly.pdbx_seq_one_letter_code
_entity_poly.pdbx_strand_id
1 'polypeptide(L)'
;MIHKYSLNGYNIVLDVNSGAVHVVDDVTSDLLDILDLPITDDSEGELVEKLQHKYTVEQITEAYQDVKELMEQDLLFSEDTYGDYAAKMVSGPVKAMCLHIAHDCNLRCKYCFASTGEYGGKRALMSPEVGKKAIDYLLKYSYGRKNLELDF
;
A
#
# COMPACT_ATOMS: atom_id res chain seq x y z
N MET A 1 -3.71 -1.15 9.88
CA MET A 1 -4.17 -0.01 9.00
C MET A 1 -5.12 -0.55 7.95
N ILE A 2 -6.29 0.08 7.74
CA ILE A 2 -7.22 -0.31 6.67
C ILE A 2 -7.26 0.74 5.55
N HIS A 3 -7.56 0.27 4.34
CA HIS A 3 -7.84 1.10 3.19
C HIS A 3 -9.22 0.78 2.66
N LYS A 4 -10.12 1.76 2.66
CA LYS A 4 -11.53 1.61 2.28
C LYS A 4 -11.82 2.38 0.99
N TYR A 5 -12.54 1.75 0.07
CA TYR A 5 -12.96 2.37 -1.19
C TYR A 5 -14.21 1.67 -1.76
N SER A 6 -14.89 2.33 -2.69
CA SER A 6 -16.03 1.74 -3.39
C SER A 6 -15.69 1.51 -4.87
N LEU A 7 -16.03 0.34 -5.39
CA LEU A 7 -15.80 -0.03 -6.78
C LEU A 7 -16.97 -0.89 -7.29
N ASN A 8 -17.52 -0.54 -8.44
CA ASN A 8 -18.63 -1.26 -9.08
C ASN A 8 -19.84 -1.50 -8.17
N GLY A 9 -20.14 -0.59 -7.25
CA GLY A 9 -21.25 -0.69 -6.32
C GLY A 9 -20.99 -1.54 -5.07
N TYR A 10 -19.74 -1.98 -4.85
CA TYR A 10 -19.32 -2.68 -3.65
C TYR A 10 -18.46 -1.79 -2.77
N ASN A 11 -18.67 -1.83 -1.46
CA ASN A 11 -17.74 -1.25 -0.50
C ASN A 11 -16.66 -2.30 -0.18
N ILE A 12 -15.42 -1.94 -0.38
CA ILE A 12 -14.28 -2.83 -0.23
C ILE A 12 -13.37 -2.29 0.86
N VAL A 13 -12.95 -3.16 1.75
CA VAL A 13 -12.02 -2.87 2.84
C VAL A 13 -10.82 -3.79 2.70
N LEU A 14 -9.64 -3.20 2.54
CA LEU A 14 -8.36 -3.90 2.53
C LEU A 14 -7.67 -3.67 3.87
N ASP A 15 -7.36 -4.72 4.59
CA ASP A 15 -6.40 -4.65 5.68
C ASP A 15 -4.98 -4.75 5.13
N VAL A 16 -4.20 -3.68 5.32
CA VAL A 16 -2.89 -3.54 4.68
C VAL A 16 -1.86 -4.52 5.23
N ASN A 17 -1.95 -4.87 6.51
CA ASN A 17 -0.95 -5.71 7.15
C ASN A 17 -1.23 -7.21 6.95
N SER A 18 -2.49 -7.65 7.10
CA SER A 18 -2.86 -9.06 6.82
C SER A 18 -3.00 -9.35 5.32
N GLY A 19 -3.27 -8.32 4.51
CA GLY A 19 -3.61 -8.46 3.10
C GLY A 19 -5.04 -8.97 2.86
N ALA A 20 -5.88 -9.06 3.90
CA ALA A 20 -7.26 -9.49 3.79
C ALA A 20 -8.10 -8.43 3.06
N VAL A 21 -9.00 -8.90 2.19
CA VAL A 21 -9.92 -8.03 1.43
C VAL A 21 -11.35 -8.45 1.75
N HIS A 22 -12.14 -7.51 2.25
CA HIS A 22 -13.54 -7.72 2.62
C HIS A 22 -14.45 -6.90 1.72
N VAL A 23 -15.57 -7.50 1.33
CA VAL A 23 -16.69 -6.77 0.75
C VAL A 23 -17.72 -6.59 1.88
N VAL A 24 -18.03 -5.34 2.18
CA VAL A 24 -18.90 -4.99 3.30
C VAL A 24 -20.15 -4.25 2.82
N ASP A 25 -21.19 -4.28 3.60
CA ASP A 25 -22.40 -3.50 3.36
C ASP A 25 -22.23 -2.01 3.75
N ASP A 26 -23.26 -1.23 3.52
CA ASP A 26 -23.22 0.21 3.81
C ASP A 26 -23.14 0.49 5.32
N VAL A 27 -23.78 -0.35 6.14
CA VAL A 27 -23.75 -0.20 7.61
C VAL A 27 -22.34 -0.38 8.13
N THR A 28 -21.70 -1.48 7.76
CA THR A 28 -20.31 -1.79 8.15
C THR A 28 -19.34 -0.76 7.60
N SER A 29 -19.55 -0.31 6.35
CA SER A 29 -18.74 0.74 5.74
C SER A 29 -18.80 2.06 6.53
N ASP A 30 -20.01 2.53 6.88
CA ASP A 30 -20.20 3.76 7.65
C ASP A 30 -19.70 3.60 9.10
N LEU A 31 -19.88 2.42 9.68
CA LEU A 31 -19.36 2.09 11.00
C LEU A 31 -17.84 2.22 11.06
N LEU A 32 -17.14 1.67 10.06
CA LEU A 32 -15.68 1.76 9.99
C LEU A 32 -15.15 3.18 9.80
N ASP A 33 -15.96 4.13 9.32
CA ASP A 33 -15.57 5.54 9.21
C ASP A 33 -15.51 6.26 10.55
N ILE A 34 -16.28 5.77 11.53
CA ILE A 34 -16.43 6.44 12.83
C ILE A 34 -15.98 5.59 14.02
N LEU A 35 -15.50 4.37 13.74
CA LEU A 35 -14.98 3.47 14.77
C LEU A 35 -13.65 3.99 15.30
N ASP A 36 -13.60 4.33 16.56
CA ASP A 36 -12.38 4.69 17.25
C ASP A 36 -11.67 3.45 17.81
N LEU A 37 -10.36 3.43 17.70
CA LEU A 37 -9.51 2.37 18.25
C LEU A 37 -8.67 2.90 19.43
N PRO A 38 -8.40 2.09 20.44
CA PRO A 38 -8.85 0.70 20.62
C PRO A 38 -10.33 0.57 20.95
N ILE A 39 -10.93 -0.57 20.59
CA ILE A 39 -12.32 -0.89 20.97
C ILE A 39 -12.41 -1.01 22.51
N THR A 40 -13.43 -0.38 23.08
CA THR A 40 -13.77 -0.40 24.51
C THR A 40 -15.17 -0.98 24.72
N ASP A 41 -15.55 -1.22 25.96
CA ASP A 41 -16.91 -1.72 26.30
C ASP A 41 -18.02 -0.72 25.90
N ASP A 42 -17.71 0.56 25.78
CA ASP A 42 -18.65 1.62 25.41
C ASP A 42 -18.76 1.83 23.88
N SER A 43 -17.83 1.27 23.10
CA SER A 43 -17.73 1.53 21.64
C SER A 43 -18.99 1.19 20.89
N GLU A 44 -19.66 0.07 21.20
CA GLU A 44 -20.93 -0.31 20.58
C GLU A 44 -22.03 0.73 20.83
N GLY A 45 -22.17 1.20 22.07
CA GLY A 45 -23.14 2.22 22.45
C GLY A 45 -22.93 3.54 21.71
N GLU A 46 -21.68 3.98 21.58
CA GLU A 46 -21.33 5.19 20.84
C GLU A 46 -21.63 5.09 19.34
N LEU A 47 -21.39 3.92 18.75
CA LEU A 47 -21.72 3.65 17.33
C LEU A 47 -23.22 3.65 17.10
N VAL A 48 -23.99 3.04 18.00
CA VAL A 48 -25.46 3.08 17.96
C VAL A 48 -25.95 4.54 18.05
N GLU A 49 -25.45 5.33 18.99
CA GLU A 49 -25.85 6.75 19.12
C GLU A 49 -25.57 7.54 17.83
N LYS A 50 -24.41 7.32 17.20
CA LYS A 50 -23.99 8.05 16.00
C LYS A 50 -24.74 7.60 14.74
N LEU A 51 -25.13 6.31 14.62
CA LEU A 51 -25.66 5.73 13.38
C LEU A 51 -27.17 5.44 13.39
N GLN A 52 -27.87 5.47 14.55
CA GLN A 52 -29.31 5.18 14.67
C GLN A 52 -30.20 6.09 13.83
N HIS A 53 -29.70 7.22 13.35
CA HIS A 53 -30.44 8.10 12.45
C HIS A 53 -30.56 7.52 11.02
N LYS A 54 -29.72 6.54 10.66
CA LYS A 54 -29.63 5.95 9.32
C LYS A 54 -29.94 4.44 9.31
N TYR A 55 -29.62 3.72 10.39
CA TYR A 55 -29.74 2.27 10.50
C TYR A 55 -30.46 1.87 11.80
N THR A 56 -30.99 0.65 11.83
CA THR A 56 -31.57 0.11 13.07
C THR A 56 -30.49 -0.31 14.05
N VAL A 57 -30.83 -0.37 15.33
CA VAL A 57 -29.90 -0.81 16.38
C VAL A 57 -29.39 -2.22 16.08
N GLU A 58 -30.28 -3.11 15.64
CA GLU A 58 -29.92 -4.49 15.30
C GLU A 58 -28.87 -4.55 14.18
N GLN A 59 -29.04 -3.74 13.12
CA GLN A 59 -28.07 -3.69 12.02
C GLN A 59 -26.69 -3.19 12.48
N ILE A 60 -26.68 -2.16 13.33
CA ILE A 60 -25.40 -1.59 13.84
C ILE A 60 -24.71 -2.60 14.75
N THR A 61 -25.45 -3.26 15.64
CA THR A 61 -24.91 -4.29 16.54
C THR A 61 -24.35 -5.48 15.75
N GLU A 62 -25.07 -5.99 14.74
CA GLU A 62 -24.60 -7.07 13.88
C GLU A 62 -23.30 -6.69 13.17
N ALA A 63 -23.27 -5.54 12.49
CA ALA A 63 -22.07 -5.03 11.82
C ALA A 63 -20.88 -4.85 12.78
N TYR A 64 -21.13 -4.38 14.00
CA TYR A 64 -20.10 -4.23 15.03
C TYR A 64 -19.53 -5.59 15.47
N GLN A 65 -20.39 -6.59 15.66
CA GLN A 65 -19.95 -7.94 16.01
C GLN A 65 -19.11 -8.58 14.89
N ASP A 66 -19.52 -8.42 13.63
CA ASP A 66 -18.77 -8.91 12.47
C ASP A 66 -17.37 -8.26 12.40
N VAL A 67 -17.28 -6.93 12.59
CA VAL A 67 -16.00 -6.20 12.64
C VAL A 67 -15.13 -6.71 13.78
N LYS A 68 -15.70 -6.93 14.96
CA LYS A 68 -14.99 -7.44 16.13
C LYS A 68 -14.46 -8.86 15.89
N GLU A 69 -15.25 -9.74 15.27
CA GLU A 69 -14.84 -11.08 14.92
C GLU A 69 -13.65 -11.07 13.93
N LEU A 70 -13.70 -10.21 12.91
CA LEU A 70 -12.59 -10.06 11.97
C LEU A 70 -11.31 -9.52 12.65
N MET A 71 -11.43 -8.65 13.64
CA MET A 71 -10.29 -8.16 14.43
C MET A 71 -9.69 -9.28 15.30
N GLU A 72 -10.53 -10.11 15.93
CA GLU A 72 -10.09 -11.26 16.74
C GLU A 72 -9.37 -12.32 15.89
N GLN A 73 -9.66 -12.37 14.60
CA GLN A 73 -9.00 -13.27 13.63
C GLN A 73 -7.75 -12.66 12.97
N ASP A 74 -7.31 -11.47 13.36
CA ASP A 74 -6.24 -10.71 12.71
C ASP A 74 -6.47 -10.43 11.22
N LEU A 75 -7.73 -10.35 10.79
CA LEU A 75 -8.13 -10.06 9.40
C LEU A 75 -8.55 -8.61 9.18
N LEU A 76 -8.71 -7.83 10.25
CA LEU A 76 -9.05 -6.41 10.21
C LEU A 76 -8.32 -5.65 11.32
N PHE A 77 -7.74 -4.49 11.01
CA PHE A 77 -6.87 -3.72 11.90
C PHE A 77 -5.69 -4.51 12.47
N SER A 78 -5.19 -5.47 11.69
CA SER A 78 -4.08 -6.34 12.07
C SER A 78 -2.80 -5.55 12.36
N GLU A 79 -1.91 -6.14 13.17
CA GLU A 79 -0.63 -5.55 13.50
C GLU A 79 0.38 -5.70 12.35
N ASP A 80 1.28 -4.73 12.21
CA ASP A 80 2.42 -4.82 11.29
C ASP A 80 3.51 -5.71 11.89
N THR A 81 3.48 -6.99 11.53
CA THR A 81 4.51 -7.96 11.94
C THR A 81 5.76 -7.93 11.04
N TYR A 82 5.71 -7.18 9.91
CA TYR A 82 6.79 -7.13 8.92
C TYR A 82 7.67 -5.89 8.99
N GLY A 83 7.27 -4.84 9.73
CA GLY A 83 7.98 -3.56 9.79
C GLY A 83 9.46 -3.72 10.16
N ASP A 84 9.76 -4.45 11.22
CA ASP A 84 11.12 -4.71 11.67
C ASP A 84 11.93 -5.58 10.69
N TYR A 85 11.28 -6.52 10.01
CA TYR A 85 11.91 -7.36 8.99
C TYR A 85 12.21 -6.54 7.74
N ALA A 86 11.27 -5.72 7.27
CA ALA A 86 11.45 -4.83 6.13
C ALA A 86 12.63 -3.87 6.35
N ALA A 87 12.73 -3.27 7.53
CA ALA A 87 13.86 -2.41 7.89
C ALA A 87 15.23 -3.11 7.77
N LYS A 88 15.32 -4.37 8.16
CA LYS A 88 16.54 -5.19 8.02
C LYS A 88 16.83 -5.51 6.56
N MET A 89 15.81 -5.80 5.76
CA MET A 89 15.97 -6.10 4.33
C MET A 89 16.44 -4.89 3.52
N VAL A 90 15.94 -3.70 3.83
CA VAL A 90 16.33 -2.45 3.16
C VAL A 90 17.77 -2.03 3.49
N SER A 91 18.30 -2.43 4.64
CA SER A 91 19.69 -2.12 5.06
C SER A 91 20.75 -3.00 4.41
N GLY A 92 20.37 -3.96 3.57
CA GLY A 92 21.27 -4.88 2.90
C GLY A 92 22.16 -4.21 1.81
N PRO A 93 23.22 -4.90 1.34
CA PRO A 93 24.06 -4.39 0.28
C PRO A 93 23.29 -4.30 -1.04
N VAL A 94 23.51 -3.22 -1.78
CA VAL A 94 22.96 -3.05 -3.13
C VAL A 94 23.57 -4.11 -4.04
N LYS A 95 22.72 -4.89 -4.72
CA LYS A 95 23.14 -5.96 -5.64
C LYS A 95 23.04 -5.56 -7.09
N ALA A 96 21.99 -4.82 -7.44
CA ALA A 96 21.61 -4.52 -8.81
C ALA A 96 21.18 -3.06 -8.94
N MET A 97 21.31 -2.53 -10.15
CA MET A 97 20.85 -1.20 -10.50
C MET A 97 20.36 -1.21 -11.95
N CYS A 98 19.22 -0.59 -12.20
CA CYS A 98 18.71 -0.33 -13.54
C CYS A 98 18.90 1.17 -13.86
N LEU A 99 19.49 1.49 -14.99
CA LEU A 99 19.73 2.85 -15.46
C LEU A 99 18.90 3.15 -16.70
N HIS A 100 17.98 4.09 -16.61
CA HIS A 100 17.27 4.62 -17.78
C HIS A 100 18.17 5.61 -18.51
N ILE A 101 19.02 5.10 -19.40
CA ILE A 101 20.03 5.90 -20.11
C ILE A 101 19.43 6.87 -21.13
N ALA A 102 18.18 6.62 -21.56
CA ALA A 102 17.48 7.49 -22.50
C ALA A 102 16.00 7.64 -22.10
N HIS A 103 15.55 8.87 -21.98
CA HIS A 103 14.15 9.26 -21.94
C HIS A 103 13.68 9.70 -23.34
N ASP A 104 14.02 8.91 -24.35
CA ASP A 104 13.70 9.17 -25.76
C ASP A 104 13.52 7.85 -26.51
N CYS A 105 12.27 7.45 -26.71
CA CYS A 105 11.92 6.21 -27.38
C CYS A 105 11.31 6.49 -28.74
N ASN A 106 11.69 5.73 -29.75
CA ASN A 106 11.14 5.81 -31.10
C ASN A 106 9.84 4.99 -31.27
N LEU A 107 9.44 4.20 -30.27
CA LEU A 107 8.17 3.49 -30.21
C LEU A 107 7.07 4.36 -29.59
N ARG A 108 5.82 3.97 -29.82
CA ARG A 108 4.62 4.67 -29.29
C ARG A 108 3.61 3.62 -28.79
N CYS A 109 4.06 2.74 -27.91
CA CYS A 109 3.24 1.67 -27.37
C CYS A 109 2.10 2.26 -26.54
N LYS A 110 0.86 1.85 -26.80
CA LYS A 110 -0.34 2.35 -26.08
C LYS A 110 -0.34 1.97 -24.59
N TYR A 111 0.36 0.92 -24.22
CA TYR A 111 0.51 0.43 -22.84
C TYR A 111 1.84 0.82 -22.20
N CYS A 112 2.55 1.81 -22.74
CA CYS A 112 3.86 2.19 -22.25
C CYS A 112 3.79 2.84 -20.86
N PHE A 113 4.39 2.21 -19.87
CA PHE A 113 4.49 2.76 -18.52
C PHE A 113 5.38 4.02 -18.44
N ALA A 114 6.27 4.20 -19.43
CA ALA A 114 7.18 5.34 -19.53
C ALA A 114 6.59 6.52 -20.32
N SER A 115 5.28 6.61 -20.50
CA SER A 115 4.61 7.71 -21.23
C SER A 115 5.24 7.96 -22.62
N THR A 116 5.43 6.88 -23.41
CA THR A 116 6.14 6.90 -24.72
C THR A 116 7.64 7.18 -24.63
N GLY A 117 8.25 6.92 -23.48
CA GLY A 117 9.70 7.02 -23.22
C GLY A 117 10.15 8.26 -22.48
N GLU A 118 9.26 9.22 -22.26
CA GLU A 118 9.57 10.50 -21.64
C GLU A 118 9.34 10.51 -20.11
N TYR A 119 8.69 9.48 -19.55
CA TYR A 119 8.31 9.37 -18.13
C TYR A 119 7.53 10.60 -17.60
N GLY A 120 6.70 11.21 -18.46
CA GLY A 120 5.97 12.45 -18.14
C GLY A 120 6.84 13.71 -18.06
N GLY A 121 8.11 13.62 -18.44
CA GLY A 121 9.08 14.70 -18.40
C GLY A 121 9.49 15.21 -19.79
N LYS A 122 10.76 15.52 -19.93
CA LYS A 122 11.37 15.95 -21.20
C LYS A 122 12.20 14.83 -21.80
N ARG A 123 12.26 14.76 -23.12
CA ARG A 123 13.21 13.91 -23.84
C ARG A 123 14.64 14.29 -23.47
N ALA A 124 15.39 13.32 -23.01
CA ALA A 124 16.76 13.53 -22.57
C ALA A 124 17.57 12.23 -22.63
N LEU A 125 18.87 12.37 -22.71
CA LEU A 125 19.82 11.28 -22.51
C LEU A 125 20.51 11.46 -21.14
N MET A 126 20.84 10.36 -20.49
CA MET A 126 21.66 10.40 -19.28
C MET A 126 23.03 10.98 -19.60
N SER A 127 23.50 11.92 -18.78
CA SER A 127 24.85 12.42 -18.97
C SER A 127 25.89 11.40 -18.46
N PRO A 128 27.12 11.38 -19.05
CA PRO A 128 28.18 10.51 -18.59
C PRO A 128 28.51 10.68 -17.10
N GLU A 129 28.38 11.90 -16.57
CA GLU A 129 28.65 12.22 -15.16
C GLU A 129 27.60 11.53 -14.25
N VAL A 130 26.33 11.51 -14.64
CA VAL A 130 25.28 10.79 -13.89
C VAL A 130 25.53 9.30 -13.93
N GLY A 131 25.86 8.74 -15.11
CA GLY A 131 26.21 7.32 -15.26
C GLY A 131 27.38 6.91 -14.36
N LYS A 132 28.47 7.69 -14.36
CA LYS A 132 29.62 7.44 -13.48
C LYS A 132 29.24 7.46 -12.01
N LYS A 133 28.50 8.48 -11.55
CA LYS A 133 28.03 8.56 -10.17
C LYS A 133 27.15 7.39 -9.78
N ALA A 134 26.32 6.88 -10.70
CA ALA A 134 25.49 5.70 -10.46
C ALA A 134 26.35 4.45 -10.23
N ILE A 135 27.39 4.25 -11.05
CA ILE A 135 28.35 3.15 -10.86
C ILE A 135 29.11 3.29 -9.54
N ASP A 136 29.60 4.50 -9.22
CA ASP A 136 30.27 4.76 -7.95
C ASP A 136 29.38 4.45 -6.74
N TYR A 137 28.08 4.79 -6.85
CA TYR A 137 27.09 4.46 -5.84
C TYR A 137 26.92 2.95 -5.70
N LEU A 138 26.72 2.22 -6.83
CA LEU A 138 26.57 0.76 -6.82
C LEU A 138 27.77 0.09 -6.16
N LEU A 139 29.00 0.48 -6.54
CA LEU A 139 30.23 -0.06 -5.97
C LEU A 139 30.37 0.25 -4.48
N LYS A 140 30.08 1.49 -4.07
CA LYS A 140 30.17 1.92 -2.67
C LYS A 140 29.23 1.14 -1.75
N TYR A 141 27.99 0.94 -2.18
CA TYR A 141 26.94 0.32 -1.36
C TYR A 141 26.77 -1.20 -1.58
N SER A 142 27.61 -1.80 -2.39
CA SER A 142 27.64 -3.25 -2.60
C SER A 142 28.38 -4.03 -1.51
N TYR A 143 29.10 -3.34 -0.63
CA TYR A 143 29.88 -3.93 0.47
C TYR A 143 30.80 -5.08 0.02
N GLY A 144 31.47 -4.92 -1.12
CA GLY A 144 32.45 -5.88 -1.62
C GLY A 144 31.84 -7.15 -2.25
N ARG A 145 30.58 -7.13 -2.67
CA ARG A 145 30.01 -8.23 -3.47
C ARG A 145 30.85 -8.46 -4.73
N LYS A 146 31.09 -9.73 -5.04
CA LYS A 146 31.90 -10.11 -6.23
C LYS A 146 31.15 -9.92 -7.54
N ASN A 147 29.81 -10.12 -7.51
CA ASN A 147 28.95 -10.00 -8.69
C ASN A 147 27.92 -8.92 -8.44
N LEU A 148 27.85 -7.97 -9.34
CA LEU A 148 26.88 -6.90 -9.39
C LEU A 148 26.14 -6.96 -10.73
N GLU A 149 24.92 -6.48 -10.75
CA GLU A 149 24.03 -6.50 -11.89
C GLU A 149 23.73 -5.05 -12.30
N LEU A 150 23.85 -4.77 -13.59
CA LEU A 150 23.59 -3.45 -14.16
C LEU A 150 22.76 -3.63 -15.42
N ASP A 151 21.54 -3.10 -15.40
CA ASP A 151 20.59 -3.12 -16.51
C ASP A 151 20.41 -1.72 -17.11
N PHE A 152 20.04 -1.67 -18.41
CA PHE A 152 19.85 -0.44 -19.17
C PHE A 152 18.49 -0.42 -19.87
#